data_db1b69e04e80c339ecf03e9d5455ffaa
#
_entry.id   db1b69e04e80c339ecf03e9d5455ffaa
#
_cell.length_a   1.000
_cell.length_b   1.000
_cell.length_c   1.000
_cell.angle_alpha   90.00
_cell.angle_beta   90.00
_cell.angle_gamma   90.00
#
_symmetry.space_group_name_H-M   'P 1'
#
loop_
_entity.id
_entity.type
_entity.pdbx_description
1 polymer ?
#
loop_
_entity_poly.entity_id
_entity_poly.type
_entity_poly.pdbx_seq_one_letter_code
_entity_poly.pdbx_strand_id
1 'polypeptide(L)'
;AVWLMNDAVAQVIRSFKDSTGNSLWQPGLAEGTPDRLLGRPVYRLNTMSNLLTAGQKIIVFGDLSYYWIVDFGQETLKRLEELYAATGQVGFRAYRRVDGQVVLADALRVLRVKA
;
A
#
# COMPACT_ATOMS: atom_id res chain seq x y z
N ALA A 1 -8.09 -3.46 -11.98
CA ALA A 1 -7.31 -2.24 -11.66
C ALA A 1 -7.91 -1.55 -10.43
N VAL A 2 -7.07 -1.02 -9.60
CA VAL A 2 -7.41 -0.37 -8.32
C VAL A 2 -6.58 0.90 -8.14
N TRP A 3 -7.07 1.79 -7.27
CA TRP A 3 -6.34 2.97 -6.83
C TRP A 3 -5.64 2.69 -5.51
N LEU A 4 -4.36 3.06 -5.40
CA LEU A 4 -3.60 3.06 -4.16
C LEU A 4 -3.13 4.48 -3.87
N MET A 5 -3.39 4.97 -2.67
CA MET A 5 -2.98 6.30 -2.24
C MET A 5 -2.92 6.41 -0.72
N ASN A 6 -2.21 7.44 -0.23
CA ASN A 6 -2.21 7.79 1.18
C ASN A 6 -3.57 8.40 1.58
N ASP A 7 -3.96 8.27 2.85
CA ASP A 7 -5.22 8.81 3.36
C ASP A 7 -5.30 10.34 3.24
N ALA A 8 -4.21 11.06 3.44
CA ALA A 8 -4.17 12.51 3.25
C ALA A 8 -4.44 12.93 1.79
N VAL A 9 -3.92 12.18 0.82
CA VAL A 9 -4.19 12.39 -0.60
C VAL A 9 -5.65 12.08 -0.92
N ALA A 10 -6.20 11.01 -0.35
CA ALA A 10 -7.60 10.64 -0.51
C ALA A 10 -8.54 11.74 0.00
N GLN A 11 -8.23 12.40 1.12
CA GLN A 11 -9.01 13.52 1.63
C GLN A 11 -9.06 14.71 0.65
N VAL A 12 -7.95 15.02 0.01
CA VAL A 12 -7.91 16.09 -1.01
C VAL A 12 -8.78 15.71 -2.21
N ILE A 13 -8.68 14.48 -2.69
CA ILE A 13 -9.45 14.02 -3.87
C ILE A 13 -10.96 13.98 -3.58
N ARG A 14 -11.37 13.72 -2.34
CA ARG A 14 -12.78 13.76 -1.92
C ARG A 14 -13.43 15.13 -2.14
N SER A 15 -12.65 16.20 -2.10
CA SER A 15 -13.13 17.55 -2.35
C SER A 15 -13.34 17.86 -3.83
N PHE A 16 -12.83 17.02 -4.73
CA PHE A 16 -12.92 17.26 -6.17
C PHE A 16 -14.32 16.94 -6.70
N LYS A 17 -14.80 17.85 -7.51
CA LYS A 17 -16.08 17.76 -8.22
C LYS A 17 -15.85 17.90 -9.71
N ASP A 18 -16.77 17.35 -10.50
CA ASP A 18 -16.75 17.58 -11.94
C ASP A 18 -17.32 18.96 -12.29
N SER A 19 -17.34 19.30 -13.58
CA SER A 19 -17.88 20.57 -14.09
C SER A 19 -19.38 20.75 -13.79
N THR A 20 -20.11 19.68 -13.47
CA THR A 20 -21.53 19.69 -13.12
C THR A 20 -21.78 19.70 -11.61
N GLY A 21 -20.71 19.68 -10.82
CA GLY A 21 -20.76 19.73 -9.33
C GLY A 21 -20.91 18.37 -8.66
N ASN A 22 -20.90 17.26 -9.41
CA ASN A 22 -20.96 15.92 -8.84
C ASN A 22 -19.60 15.51 -8.26
N SER A 23 -19.64 14.82 -7.12
CA SER A 23 -18.42 14.27 -6.51
C SER A 23 -17.85 13.15 -7.37
N LEU A 24 -16.55 13.20 -7.64
CA LEU A 24 -15.82 12.12 -8.30
C LEU A 24 -15.61 10.92 -7.36
N TRP A 25 -15.68 11.17 -6.07
CA TRP A 25 -15.52 10.18 -5.02
C TRP A 25 -16.87 9.59 -4.62
N GLN A 26 -16.95 8.29 -4.60
CA GLN A 26 -18.13 7.53 -4.18
C GLN A 26 -17.79 6.78 -2.88
N PRO A 27 -18.34 7.20 -1.73
CA PRO A 27 -18.10 6.50 -0.47
C PRO A 27 -18.75 5.11 -0.49
N GLY A 28 -18.07 4.13 0.06
CA GLY A 28 -18.63 2.81 0.33
C GLY A 28 -19.57 2.89 1.53
N LEU A 29 -20.88 2.81 1.30
CA LEU A 29 -21.89 2.91 2.35
C LEU A 29 -22.14 1.58 3.08
N ALA A 30 -21.86 0.45 2.43
CA ALA A 30 -22.02 -0.87 3.03
C ALA A 30 -20.72 -1.30 3.73
N GLU A 31 -20.88 -1.98 4.86
CA GLU A 31 -19.75 -2.54 5.62
C GLU A 31 -18.91 -3.47 4.72
N GLY A 32 -17.59 -3.29 4.73
CA GLY A 32 -16.66 -4.04 3.89
C GLY A 32 -16.58 -3.59 2.43
N THR A 33 -17.35 -2.60 2.00
CA THR A 33 -17.27 -2.08 0.63
C THR A 33 -16.25 -0.94 0.57
N PRO A 34 -15.20 -1.04 -0.26
CA PRO A 34 -14.23 0.02 -0.41
C PRO A 34 -14.84 1.24 -1.10
N ASP A 35 -14.34 2.43 -0.77
CA ASP A 35 -14.64 3.64 -1.50
C ASP A 35 -14.26 3.48 -2.98
N ARG A 36 -14.93 4.19 -3.86
CA ARG A 36 -14.67 4.15 -5.31
C ARG A 36 -14.34 5.53 -5.86
N LEU A 37 -13.37 5.55 -6.75
CA LEU A 37 -13.01 6.71 -7.54
C LEU A 37 -13.14 6.34 -9.02
N LEU A 38 -13.97 7.08 -9.76
CA LEU A 38 -14.26 6.79 -11.18
C LEU A 38 -14.65 5.32 -11.43
N GLY A 39 -15.50 4.76 -10.55
CA GLY A 39 -15.99 3.39 -10.65
C GLY A 39 -15.00 2.29 -10.25
N ARG A 40 -13.78 2.62 -9.84
CA ARG A 40 -12.75 1.68 -9.41
C ARG A 40 -12.49 1.78 -7.91
N PRO A 41 -12.24 0.66 -7.21
CA PRO A 41 -12.01 0.67 -5.78
C PRO A 41 -10.73 1.40 -5.40
N VAL A 42 -10.76 2.05 -4.25
CA VAL A 42 -9.64 2.79 -3.66
C VAL A 42 -9.17 2.07 -2.41
N TYR A 43 -7.89 1.76 -2.35
CA TYR A 43 -7.24 1.23 -1.16
C TYR A 43 -6.26 2.25 -0.58
N ARG A 44 -6.28 2.39 0.73
CA ARG A 44 -5.42 3.33 1.44
C ARG A 44 -4.13 2.64 1.85
N LEU A 45 -3.01 3.27 1.56
CA LEU A 45 -1.67 2.79 1.87
C LEU A 45 -0.86 3.92 2.51
N ASN A 46 -0.80 3.94 3.84
CA ASN A 46 -0.17 5.03 4.60
C ASN A 46 1.36 5.06 4.49
N THR A 47 1.97 4.01 3.95
CA THR A 47 3.41 3.98 3.63
C THR A 47 3.76 4.80 2.38
N MET A 48 2.77 5.18 1.57
CA MET A 48 2.99 6.08 0.43
C MET A 48 3.15 7.52 0.90
N SER A 49 3.82 8.34 0.06
CA SER A 49 4.00 9.77 0.34
C SER A 49 2.66 10.48 0.51
N ASN A 50 2.54 11.26 1.57
CA ASN A 50 1.42 12.16 1.84
C ASN A 50 1.70 13.60 1.40
N LEU A 51 2.92 13.88 0.90
CA LEU A 51 3.35 15.21 0.50
C LEU A 51 2.90 15.51 -0.93
N LEU A 52 2.13 16.57 -1.09
CA LEU A 52 1.69 17.10 -2.40
C LEU A 52 2.74 18.05 -3.00
N THR A 53 4.02 17.78 -2.76
CA THR A 53 5.13 18.56 -3.29
C THR A 53 5.54 18.10 -4.69
N ALA A 54 6.07 19.02 -5.46
CA ALA A 54 6.53 18.75 -6.82
C ALA A 54 7.47 17.54 -6.89
N GLY A 55 7.21 16.66 -7.84
CA GLY A 55 8.01 15.46 -8.08
C GLY A 55 7.64 14.23 -7.25
N GLN A 56 6.79 14.34 -6.25
CA GLN A 56 6.38 13.21 -5.42
C GLN A 56 5.39 12.28 -6.15
N LYS A 57 5.57 10.98 -5.94
CA LYS A 57 4.67 9.94 -6.45
C LYS A 57 3.60 9.68 -5.38
N ILE A 58 2.38 10.09 -5.64
CA ILE A 58 1.31 10.14 -4.63
C ILE A 58 0.20 9.12 -4.85
N ILE A 59 0.00 8.67 -6.07
CA ILE A 59 -1.07 7.72 -6.42
C ILE A 59 -0.50 6.66 -7.34
N VAL A 60 -0.91 5.42 -7.13
CA VAL A 60 -0.69 4.31 -8.06
C VAL A 60 -2.04 3.81 -8.54
N PHE A 61 -2.16 3.60 -9.84
CA PHE A 61 -3.34 3.02 -10.47
C PHE A 61 -2.94 1.86 -11.36
N GLY A 62 -3.62 0.75 -11.23
CA GLY A 62 -3.38 -0.38 -12.10
C GLY A 62 -3.85 -1.71 -11.54
N ASP A 63 -3.33 -2.77 -12.12
CA ASP A 63 -3.64 -4.13 -11.74
C ASP A 63 -2.53 -4.73 -10.87
N LEU A 64 -2.83 -4.95 -9.60
CA LEU A 64 -1.89 -5.48 -8.62
C LEU A 64 -1.59 -6.97 -8.81
N SER A 65 -2.31 -7.69 -9.69
CA SER A 65 -2.00 -9.09 -9.99
C SER A 65 -0.61 -9.27 -10.63
N TYR A 66 -0.07 -8.20 -11.22
CA TYR A 66 1.28 -8.16 -11.77
C TYR A 66 2.36 -7.74 -10.76
N TYR A 67 1.99 -7.54 -9.50
CA TYR A 67 2.94 -7.39 -8.39
C TYR A 67 3.12 -8.75 -7.73
N TRP A 68 4.28 -9.35 -7.91
CA TRP A 68 4.57 -10.66 -7.36
C TRP A 68 5.33 -10.53 -6.05
N ILE A 69 4.90 -11.32 -5.08
CA ILE A 69 5.55 -11.44 -3.79
C ILE A 69 6.16 -12.85 -3.73
N VAL A 70 7.45 -12.92 -3.45
CA VAL A 70 8.18 -14.19 -3.35
C VAL A 70 8.61 -14.36 -1.91
N ASP A 71 8.17 -15.46 -1.30
CA ASP A 71 8.63 -15.92 -0.01
C ASP A 71 9.72 -16.98 -0.24
N PHE A 72 10.89 -16.75 0.32
CA PHE A 72 12.00 -17.70 0.21
C PHE A 72 12.22 -18.47 1.51
N GLY A 73 12.04 -19.79 1.46
CA GLY A 73 12.27 -20.70 2.56
C GLY A 73 11.09 -20.77 3.56
N GLN A 74 11.25 -21.60 4.56
CA GLN A 74 10.29 -21.69 5.65
C GLN A 74 10.59 -20.67 6.73
N GLU A 75 9.57 -20.23 7.44
CA GLU A 75 9.76 -19.45 8.67
C GLU A 75 10.54 -20.29 9.67
N THR A 76 11.65 -19.75 10.12
CA THR A 76 12.51 -20.45 11.07
C THR A 76 12.42 -19.77 12.44
N LEU A 77 11.93 -20.51 13.42
CA LEU A 77 11.99 -20.11 14.83
C LEU A 77 13.12 -20.89 15.52
N LYS A 78 14.12 -20.18 16.01
CA LYS A 78 15.25 -20.74 16.71
C LYS A 78 15.26 -20.28 18.16
N ARG A 79 15.33 -21.25 19.10
CA ARG A 79 15.53 -20.98 20.52
C ARG A 79 17.03 -20.75 20.76
N LEU A 80 17.36 -19.69 21.46
CA LEU A 80 18.71 -19.29 21.81
C LEU A 80 18.87 -19.45 23.33
N GLU A 81 19.53 -20.51 23.74
CA GLU A 81 19.73 -20.84 25.17
C GLU A 81 21.04 -20.24 25.71
N GLU A 82 22.08 -20.20 24.87
CA GLU A 82 23.42 -19.80 25.30
C GLU A 82 23.57 -18.27 25.40
N LEU A 83 22.91 -17.50 24.51
CA LEU A 83 23.10 -16.05 24.41
C LEU A 83 22.68 -15.29 25.68
N TYR A 84 21.72 -15.80 26.42
CA TYR A 84 21.15 -15.18 27.62
C TYR A 84 21.29 -16.07 28.87
N ALA A 85 22.16 -17.06 28.84
CA ALA A 85 22.36 -18.02 29.96
C ALA A 85 22.79 -17.31 31.24
N ALA A 86 23.63 -16.27 31.14
CA ALA A 86 24.11 -15.51 32.29
C ALA A 86 23.02 -14.73 33.04
N THR A 87 21.91 -14.42 32.37
CA THR A 87 20.76 -13.68 32.93
C THR A 87 19.56 -14.58 33.23
N GLY A 88 19.69 -15.90 32.99
CA GLY A 88 18.61 -16.86 33.20
C GLY A 88 17.42 -16.69 32.22
N GLN A 89 17.63 -16.04 31.08
CA GLN A 89 16.62 -15.77 30.05
C GLN A 89 16.83 -16.68 28.83
N VAL A 90 15.74 -16.93 28.10
CA VAL A 90 15.74 -17.67 26.84
C VAL A 90 15.34 -16.74 25.73
N GLY A 91 16.17 -16.63 24.70
CA GLY A 91 15.85 -15.82 23.50
C GLY A 91 15.19 -16.65 22.42
N PHE A 92 14.30 -16.03 21.66
CA PHE A 92 13.72 -16.61 20.46
C PHE A 92 14.07 -15.73 19.26
N ARG A 93 14.58 -16.34 18.19
CA ARG A 93 14.88 -15.67 16.93
C ARG A 93 14.00 -16.25 15.84
N ALA A 94 13.17 -15.39 15.24
CA ALA A 94 12.43 -15.71 14.04
C ALA A 94 12.95 -14.87 12.86
N TYR A 95 13.03 -15.47 11.68
CA TYR A 95 13.33 -14.75 10.46
C TYR A 95 12.55 -15.32 9.27
N ARG A 96 12.21 -14.43 8.35
CA ARG A 96 11.56 -14.72 7.08
C ARG A 96 12.20 -13.86 6.00
N ARG A 97 12.35 -14.39 4.81
CA ARG A 97 12.86 -13.65 3.64
C ARG A 97 11.73 -13.49 2.66
N VAL A 98 11.38 -12.23 2.40
CA VAL A 98 10.30 -11.85 1.48
C VAL A 98 10.84 -10.78 0.57
N ASP A 99 10.52 -10.89 -0.73
CA ASP A 99 10.77 -9.85 -1.72
C ASP A 99 9.55 -9.65 -2.59
N GLY A 100 9.41 -8.47 -3.18
CA GLY A 100 8.29 -8.13 -4.04
C GLY A 100 8.70 -7.25 -5.20
N GLN A 101 8.24 -7.61 -6.40
CA GLN A 101 8.56 -6.88 -7.62
C GLN A 101 7.37 -6.82 -8.57
N VAL A 102 7.31 -5.72 -9.33
CA VAL A 102 6.38 -5.56 -10.46
C VAL A 102 6.94 -6.33 -11.65
N VAL A 103 6.19 -7.32 -12.14
CA VAL A 103 6.59 -8.14 -13.29
C VAL A 103 6.32 -7.42 -14.61
N LEU A 104 5.22 -6.67 -14.70
CA LEU A 104 4.84 -5.91 -15.87
C LEU A 104 4.67 -4.43 -15.53
N ALA A 105 5.64 -3.60 -15.93
CA ALA A 105 5.65 -2.17 -15.60
C ALA A 105 4.44 -1.42 -16.19
N ASP A 106 3.93 -1.84 -17.35
CA ASP A 106 2.79 -1.19 -18.00
C ASP A 106 1.44 -1.48 -17.31
N ALA A 107 1.37 -2.49 -16.46
CA ALA A 107 0.17 -2.80 -15.67
C ALA A 107 -0.11 -1.78 -14.57
N LEU A 108 0.89 -1.01 -14.18
CA LEU A 108 0.81 -0.01 -13.12
C LEU A 108 1.21 1.37 -13.64
N ARG A 109 0.41 2.37 -13.32
CA ARG A 109 0.70 3.78 -13.62
C ARG A 109 0.81 4.57 -12.33
N VAL A 110 1.75 5.48 -12.30
CA VAL A 110 2.04 6.31 -11.13
C VAL A 110 1.74 7.77 -11.45
N LEU A 111 0.89 8.38 -10.65
CA LEU A 111 0.65 9.82 -10.71
C LEU A 111 1.74 10.54 -9.91
N ARG A 112 2.42 11.45 -10.58
CA ARG A 112 3.44 12.31 -9.99
C ARG A 112 2.93 13.76 -9.97
N VAL A 113 3.16 14.46 -8.87
CA VAL A 113 2.85 15.89 -8.78
C VAL A 113 3.75 16.65 -9.75
N LYS A 114 3.14 17.49 -10.59
CA LYS A 114 3.89 18.33 -11.52
C LYS A 114 4.75 19.34 -10.74
N ALA A 115 5.95 19.57 -11.25
CA ALA A 115 6.82 20.63 -10.74
C ALA A 115 6.27 22.01 -11.16
#